data_17808911bcbf151df8d2267d9efa6e97
#
_entry.id   17808911bcbf151df8d2267d9efa6e97
#
_cell.length_a   1.000
_cell.length_b   1.000
_cell.length_c   1.000
_cell.angle_alpha   90.00
_cell.angle_beta   90.00
_cell.angle_gamma   90.00
#
_symmetry.space_group_name_H-M   'P 1'
#
loop_
_entity.id
_entity.type
_entity.pdbx_description
1 polymer ?
#
loop_
_entity_poly.entity_id
_entity_poly.type
_entity_poly.pdbx_seq_one_letter_code
_entity_poly.pdbx_strand_id
1 'polypeptide(L)'
;MTDIQEIIQSPVFAKQKKKLPNQQIKDLDKAVKHIFSIPTIGDMKVGDLQGIRVYKFKSNKKQMLLAYEIVESSLFLYTFGSHENFYRDLKKYLQH
;
A
#
# COMPACT_ATOMS: atom_id res chain seq x y z
N MET A 1 -12.31 11.24 -13.72
CA MET A 1 -11.07 11.15 -12.94
C MET A 1 -11.36 11.38 -11.48
N THR A 2 -10.88 10.48 -10.64
CA THR A 2 -11.12 10.60 -9.21
C THR A 2 -9.97 11.36 -8.56
N ASP A 3 -10.26 12.54 -8.04
CA ASP A 3 -9.25 13.31 -7.31
C ASP A 3 -9.23 12.80 -5.87
N ILE A 4 -8.07 12.31 -5.43
CA ILE A 4 -7.90 11.89 -4.05
C ILE A 4 -7.76 13.13 -3.19
N GLN A 5 -8.63 13.24 -2.19
CA GLN A 5 -8.66 14.36 -1.26
C GLN A 5 -8.16 14.00 0.13
N GLU A 6 -8.03 12.71 0.41
CA GLU A 6 -7.69 12.25 1.74
C GLU A 6 -6.85 10.99 1.66
N ILE A 7 -5.82 10.90 2.51
CA ILE A 7 -5.00 9.70 2.63
C ILE A 7 -5.13 9.18 4.05
N ILE A 8 -5.58 7.93 4.18
CA ILE A 8 -5.80 7.30 5.48
C ILE A 8 -4.86 6.12 5.63
N GLN A 9 -4.05 6.13 6.68
CA GLN A 9 -3.15 5.01 6.99
C GLN A 9 -3.83 4.10 8.02
N SER A 10 -3.80 2.79 7.76
CA SER A 10 -4.24 1.85 8.78
C SER A 10 -3.27 1.88 9.96
N PRO A 11 -3.70 1.43 11.15
CA PRO A 11 -2.78 1.33 12.29
C PRO A 11 -1.58 0.44 11.99
N VAL A 12 -1.79 -0.63 11.22
CA VAL A 12 -0.71 -1.54 10.82
C VAL A 12 0.30 -0.80 9.94
N PHE A 13 -0.18 -0.07 8.94
CA PHE A 13 0.68 0.70 8.03
C PHE A 13 1.51 1.72 8.82
N ALA A 14 0.87 2.46 9.70
CA ALA A 14 1.55 3.48 10.49
C ALA A 14 2.65 2.90 11.36
N LYS A 15 2.38 1.76 12.00
CA LYS A 15 3.38 1.07 12.83
C LYS A 15 4.55 0.57 12.00
N GLN A 16 4.26 -0.01 10.83
CA GLN A 16 5.31 -0.50 9.94
C GLN A 16 6.21 0.65 9.49
N LYS A 17 5.61 1.78 9.14
CA LYS A 17 6.37 2.94 8.66
C LYS A 17 7.32 3.47 9.73
N LYS A 18 6.88 3.52 10.98
CA LYS A 18 7.70 4.01 12.09
C LYS A 18 8.99 3.21 12.28
N LYS A 19 8.97 1.94 11.90
CA LYS A 19 10.12 1.05 12.08
C LYS A 19 11.11 1.10 10.92
N LEU A 20 10.80 1.83 9.85
CA LEU A 20 11.67 1.88 8.68
C LEU A 20 12.83 2.86 8.87
N PRO A 21 14.02 2.52 8.35
CA PRO A 21 15.09 3.50 8.22
C PRO A 21 14.67 4.66 7.33
N ASN A 22 15.29 5.83 7.53
CA ASN A 22 14.90 7.04 6.81
C ASN A 22 14.89 6.89 5.29
N GLN A 23 15.85 6.19 4.73
CA GLN A 23 15.89 6.01 3.28
C GLN A 23 14.69 5.23 2.78
N GLN A 24 14.29 4.20 3.53
CA GLN A 24 13.15 3.39 3.14
C GLN A 24 11.83 4.15 3.31
N ILE A 25 11.77 5.05 4.29
CA ILE A 25 10.60 5.93 4.42
C ILE A 25 10.46 6.81 3.19
N LYS A 26 11.57 7.34 2.68
CA LYS A 26 11.56 8.15 1.46
C LYS A 26 11.06 7.34 0.25
N ASP A 27 11.51 6.10 0.15
CA ASP A 27 11.08 5.22 -0.94
C ASP A 27 9.58 4.93 -0.84
N LEU A 28 9.09 4.70 0.37
CA LEU A 28 7.67 4.47 0.61
C LEU A 28 6.85 5.72 0.28
N ASP A 29 7.32 6.88 0.71
CA ASP A 29 6.61 8.14 0.41
C ASP A 29 6.53 8.40 -1.09
N LYS A 30 7.58 8.05 -1.83
CA LYS A 30 7.59 8.15 -3.28
C LYS A 30 6.52 7.23 -3.89
N ALA A 31 6.42 6.01 -3.38
CA ALA A 31 5.42 5.06 -3.85
C ALA A 31 4.01 5.60 -3.61
N VAL A 32 3.76 6.17 -2.43
CA VAL A 32 2.46 6.75 -2.10
C VAL A 32 2.14 7.92 -3.03
N LYS A 33 3.14 8.76 -3.36
CA LYS A 33 2.96 9.87 -4.29
C LYS A 33 2.57 9.37 -5.68
N HIS A 34 3.19 8.30 -6.15
CA HIS A 34 2.84 7.70 -7.44
C HIS A 34 1.39 7.23 -7.45
N ILE A 35 0.97 6.58 -6.37
CA ILE A 35 -0.42 6.12 -6.24
C ILE A 35 -1.36 7.31 -6.22
N PHE A 36 -1.00 8.36 -5.51
CA PHE A 36 -1.81 9.57 -5.42
C PHE A 36 -2.00 10.19 -6.81
N SER A 37 -0.93 10.22 -7.62
CA SER A 37 -0.97 10.80 -8.96
C SER A 37 -1.73 9.92 -9.95
N ILE A 38 -1.56 8.60 -9.85
CA ILE A 38 -2.20 7.63 -10.74
C ILE A 38 -2.84 6.55 -9.88
N PRO A 39 -4.06 6.78 -9.37
CA PRO A 39 -4.68 5.83 -8.42
C PRO A 39 -4.83 4.42 -8.93
N THR A 40 -4.88 4.22 -10.23
CA THR A 40 -5.03 2.89 -10.84
C THR A 40 -3.69 2.22 -11.15
N ILE A 41 -2.58 2.78 -10.69
CA ILE A 41 -1.25 2.26 -11.01
C ILE A 41 -1.00 0.85 -10.46
N GLY A 42 -1.57 0.53 -9.29
CA GLY A 42 -1.44 -0.79 -8.69
C GLY A 42 -2.35 -1.81 -9.36
N ASP A 43 -1.94 -3.08 -9.31
CA ASP A 43 -2.71 -4.18 -9.89
C ASP A 43 -3.94 -4.47 -9.04
N MET A 44 -5.12 -4.47 -9.68
CA MET A 44 -6.36 -4.84 -9.01
C MET A 44 -6.35 -6.33 -8.73
N LYS A 45 -6.64 -6.72 -7.49
CA LYS A 45 -6.70 -8.12 -7.11
C LYS A 45 -8.14 -8.63 -7.16
N VAL A 46 -8.27 -9.96 -7.26
CA VAL A 46 -9.57 -10.62 -7.33
C VAL A 46 -9.67 -11.66 -6.21
N GLY A 47 -10.85 -12.25 -6.08
CA GLY A 47 -11.07 -13.25 -5.05
C GLY A 47 -11.11 -12.64 -3.66
N ASP A 48 -10.35 -13.21 -2.74
CA ASP A 48 -10.32 -12.76 -1.34
C ASP A 48 -9.85 -11.31 -1.18
N LEU A 49 -9.13 -10.80 -2.18
CA LEU A 49 -8.58 -9.46 -2.14
C LEU A 49 -9.29 -8.51 -3.10
N GLN A 50 -10.50 -8.84 -3.49
CA GLN A 50 -11.26 -8.01 -4.42
C GLN A 50 -11.41 -6.59 -3.88
N GLY A 51 -11.16 -5.60 -4.75
CA GLY A 51 -11.22 -4.20 -4.37
C GLY A 51 -9.88 -3.63 -3.92
N ILE A 52 -8.91 -4.49 -3.64
CA ILE A 52 -7.59 -4.08 -3.18
C ILE A 52 -6.65 -4.01 -4.39
N ARG A 53 -5.87 -2.94 -4.45
CA ARG A 53 -4.79 -2.80 -5.44
C ARG A 53 -3.46 -3.01 -4.75
N VAL A 54 -2.51 -3.58 -5.47
CA VAL A 54 -1.16 -3.81 -4.96
C VAL A 54 -0.17 -3.13 -5.89
N TYR A 55 0.61 -2.22 -5.33
CA TYR A 55 1.64 -1.48 -6.05
C TYR A 55 3.01 -2.04 -5.67
N LYS A 56 3.83 -2.33 -6.68
CA LYS A 56 5.18 -2.84 -6.50
C LYS A 56 6.18 -1.71 -6.61
N PHE A 57 7.11 -1.65 -5.67
CA PHE A 57 8.18 -0.65 -5.72
C PHE A 57 9.45 -1.26 -5.12
N LYS A 58 10.59 -0.63 -5.40
CA LYS A 58 11.87 -1.10 -4.86
C LYS A 58 12.30 -0.22 -3.71
N SER A 59 12.83 -0.86 -2.66
CA SER A 59 13.40 -0.17 -1.53
C SER A 59 14.54 -1.02 -0.99
N ASN A 60 15.71 -0.43 -0.82
CA ASN A 60 16.89 -1.13 -0.33
C ASN A 60 17.18 -2.40 -1.16
N LYS A 61 17.09 -2.27 -2.49
CA LYS A 61 17.35 -3.35 -3.46
C LYS A 61 16.36 -4.51 -3.37
N LYS A 62 15.30 -4.38 -2.59
CA LYS A 62 14.28 -5.41 -2.46
C LYS A 62 12.97 -4.94 -3.06
N GLN A 63 12.23 -5.88 -3.63
CA GLN A 63 10.89 -5.57 -4.13
C GLN A 63 9.92 -5.54 -2.96
N MET A 64 9.19 -4.43 -2.87
CA MET A 64 8.20 -4.22 -1.84
C MET A 64 6.83 -4.15 -2.48
N LEU A 65 5.82 -4.52 -1.72
CA LEU A 65 4.43 -4.48 -2.14
C LEU A 65 3.65 -3.59 -1.17
N LEU A 66 2.76 -2.76 -1.72
CA LEU A 66 1.92 -1.88 -0.93
C LEU A 66 0.46 -2.12 -1.30
N ALA A 67 -0.35 -2.50 -0.33
CA ALA A 67 -1.77 -2.75 -0.55
C ALA A 67 -2.57 -1.49 -0.21
N TYR A 68 -3.45 -1.10 -1.12
CA TYR A 68 -4.28 0.08 -0.91
C TYR A 68 -5.64 -0.09 -1.58
N GLU A 69 -6.56 0.78 -1.21
CA GLU A 69 -7.89 0.81 -1.83
C GLU A 69 -8.32 2.26 -2.01
N ILE A 70 -9.00 2.53 -3.12
CA ILE A 70 -9.60 3.84 -3.36
C ILE A 70 -11.09 3.70 -3.09
N VAL A 71 -11.58 4.48 -2.13
CA VAL A 71 -13.01 4.51 -1.81
C VAL A 71 -13.45 5.96 -1.91
N GLU A 72 -14.26 6.26 -2.93
CA GLU A 72 -14.66 7.63 -3.24
C GLU A 72 -13.43 8.48 -3.48
N SER A 73 -13.18 9.51 -2.69
CA SER A 73 -12.00 10.37 -2.83
C SER A 73 -10.94 10.09 -1.77
N SER A 74 -11.01 8.94 -1.10
CA SER A 74 -10.07 8.57 -0.06
C SER A 74 -9.15 7.45 -0.52
N LEU A 75 -7.87 7.60 -0.21
CA LEU A 75 -6.85 6.57 -0.44
C LEU A 75 -6.55 5.90 0.89
N PHE A 76 -6.92 4.62 0.98
CA PHE A 76 -6.65 3.82 2.18
C PHE A 76 -5.40 3.01 1.99
N LEU A 77 -4.40 3.22 2.85
CA LEU A 77 -3.15 2.47 2.83
C LEU A 77 -3.23 1.37 3.89
N TYR A 78 -3.29 0.12 3.46
CA TYR A 78 -3.52 -1.00 4.37
C TYR A 78 -2.25 -1.53 5.01
N THR A 79 -1.30 -1.96 4.18
CA THR A 79 -0.07 -2.56 4.66
C THR A 79 0.95 -2.59 3.54
N PHE A 80 2.22 -2.75 3.89
CA PHE A 80 3.28 -2.96 2.91
C PHE A 80 4.27 -3.98 3.47
N GLY A 81 5.08 -4.54 2.59
CA GLY A 81 6.07 -5.51 3.03
C GLY A 81 6.78 -6.14 1.85
N SER A 82 7.74 -7.03 2.16
CA SER A 82 8.43 -7.77 1.13
C SER A 82 7.51 -8.83 0.52
N HIS A 83 7.84 -9.27 -0.68
CA HIS A 83 7.00 -10.20 -1.42
C HIS A 83 6.70 -11.49 -0.64
N GLU A 84 7.67 -11.94 0.14
CA GLU A 84 7.63 -13.27 0.76
C GLU A 84 6.42 -13.53 1.64
N ASN A 85 6.07 -12.57 2.51
CA ASN A 85 4.98 -12.77 3.48
C ASN A 85 3.80 -11.84 3.27
N PHE A 86 3.89 -10.97 2.29
CA PHE A 86 2.94 -9.87 2.13
C PHE A 86 1.49 -10.35 2.02
N TYR A 87 1.24 -11.28 1.10
CA TYR A 87 -0.14 -11.71 0.83
C TYR A 87 -0.76 -12.47 1.99
N ARG A 88 0.05 -13.27 2.68
CA ARG A 88 -0.43 -13.98 3.85
C ARG A 88 -0.85 -13.00 4.94
N ASP A 89 0.00 -12.01 5.22
CA ASP A 89 -0.28 -11.03 6.25
C ASP A 89 -1.47 -10.15 5.88
N LEU A 90 -1.59 -9.79 4.61
CA LEU A 90 -2.72 -9.01 4.13
C LEU A 90 -4.04 -9.74 4.29
N LYS A 91 -4.08 -11.02 3.94
CA LYS A 91 -5.29 -11.81 4.11
C LYS A 91 -5.70 -11.91 5.56
N LYS A 92 -4.73 -12.12 6.44
CA LYS A 92 -4.98 -12.15 7.88
C LYS A 92 -5.59 -10.83 8.36
N TYR A 93 -5.02 -9.72 7.93
CA TYR A 93 -5.50 -8.40 8.30
C TYR A 93 -6.94 -8.16 7.86
N LEU A 94 -7.27 -8.57 6.64
CA LEU A 94 -8.60 -8.33 6.06
C LEU A 94 -9.68 -9.28 6.58
N GLN A 95 -9.31 -10.35 7.27
CA GLN A 95 -10.27 -11.31 7.81
C GLN A 95 -10.79 -10.96 9.20
N HIS A 96 -10.45 -9.83 9.72
CA HIS A 96 -10.93 -9.39 11.02
C HIS A 96 -12.26 -8.68 10.95
#